data_5f2285cb3ff377552ac055f461b788b2
#
_entry.id   5f2285cb3ff377552ac055f461b788b2
#
_cell.length_a   1.000
_cell.length_b   1.000
_cell.length_c   1.000
_cell.angle_alpha   90.00
_cell.angle_beta   90.00
_cell.angle_gamma   90.00
#
_symmetry.space_group_name_H-M   'P 1'
#
loop_
_entity.id
_entity.type
_entity.pdbx_description
1 polymer ?
#
loop_
_entity_poly.entity_id
_entity_poly.type
_entity_poly.pdbx_seq_one_letter_code
_entity_poly.pdbx_strand_id
1 'polypeptide(L)'
;MRLKNNENRIKVYRTMEGNIFEAAAAIIVIIMWVVTMNDLQSIDQTVIISMSEGSNEAGRILVNNIIGTAAVLLCLVAAYFPDRMINIHIKLHNTAQYSLIIRMARVMALEMGLAFLGSAADPANKDSIYPILLVIALCVTLVVFRTLIKRKG
;
A
#
# COMPACT_ATOMS: atom_id res chain seq x y z
N MET A 1 34.25 22.41 -13.78
CA MET A 1 34.20 22.44 -12.32
C MET A 1 32.76 22.73 -11.86
N ARG A 2 31.98 21.70 -11.59
CA ARG A 2 30.60 21.85 -11.10
C ARG A 2 30.48 21.11 -9.78
N LEU A 3 30.90 21.77 -8.73
CA LEU A 3 30.50 21.50 -7.38
C LEU A 3 29.12 22.10 -7.22
N LYS A 4 28.06 21.32 -7.19
CA LYS A 4 26.83 21.81 -6.63
C LYS A 4 25.81 20.73 -6.31
N ASN A 5 25.44 20.80 -5.07
CA ASN A 5 24.16 20.53 -4.42
C ASN A 5 23.90 19.10 -3.95
N ASN A 6 24.62 18.77 -2.89
CA ASN A 6 24.23 17.68 -1.98
C ASN A 6 23.43 18.19 -0.76
N GLU A 7 22.96 19.45 -0.77
CA GLU A 7 22.49 20.10 0.47
C GLU A 7 20.99 20.12 0.71
N ASN A 8 20.16 19.61 -0.20
CA ASN A 8 18.71 19.66 0.00
C ASN A 8 18.04 18.27 0.01
N ARG A 9 18.69 17.26 0.55
CA ARG A 9 17.95 16.05 0.92
C ARG A 9 17.17 16.34 2.17
N ILE A 10 15.86 16.56 2.01
CA ILE A 10 14.94 16.68 3.15
C ILE A 10 15.00 15.38 3.93
N LYS A 11 15.56 15.47 5.14
CA LYS A 11 15.60 14.32 6.04
C LYS A 11 14.17 14.08 6.52
N VAL A 12 13.64 12.92 6.19
CA VAL A 12 12.36 12.46 6.74
C VAL A 12 12.57 12.12 8.20
N TYR A 13 12.10 12.98 9.10
CA TYR A 13 12.16 12.69 10.52
C TYR A 13 11.10 11.65 10.89
N ARG A 14 11.50 10.66 11.70
CA ARG A 14 10.55 9.74 12.30
C ARG A 14 9.65 10.51 13.26
N THR A 15 8.36 10.47 12.98
CA THR A 15 7.33 11.04 13.87
C THR A 15 6.57 9.91 14.54
N MET A 16 6.03 10.15 15.74
CA MET A 16 5.17 9.17 16.41
C MET A 16 4.01 8.73 15.53
N GLU A 17 3.37 9.69 14.86
CA GLU A 17 2.31 9.46 13.88
C GLU A 17 2.76 8.50 12.78
N GLY A 18 3.94 8.73 12.21
CA GLY A 18 4.52 7.86 11.18
C GLY A 18 4.73 6.43 11.64
N ASN A 19 5.23 6.24 12.86
CA ASN A 19 5.43 4.91 13.43
C ASN A 19 4.10 4.17 13.64
N ILE A 20 3.02 4.88 14.02
CA ILE A 20 1.69 4.30 14.16
C ILE A 20 1.17 3.79 12.81
N PHE A 21 1.29 4.59 11.73
CA PHE A 21 0.87 4.19 10.39
C PHE A 21 1.66 2.96 9.89
N GLU A 22 2.96 2.94 10.12
CA GLU A 22 3.83 1.83 9.71
C GLU A 22 3.51 0.55 10.50
N ALA A 23 3.29 0.67 11.82
CA ALA A 23 2.88 -0.45 12.65
C ALA A 23 1.51 -0.99 12.24
N ALA A 24 0.54 -0.11 11.97
CA ALA A 24 -0.78 -0.51 11.49
C ALA A 24 -0.71 -1.23 10.15
N ALA A 25 0.08 -0.72 9.19
CA ALA A 25 0.29 -1.38 7.90
C ALA A 25 0.95 -2.76 8.05
N ALA A 26 1.94 -2.89 8.95
CA ALA A 26 2.58 -4.17 9.24
C ALA A 26 1.59 -5.18 9.84
N ILE A 27 0.76 -4.74 10.80
CA ILE A 27 -0.28 -5.59 11.40
C ILE A 27 -1.28 -6.07 10.35
N ILE A 28 -1.74 -5.19 9.45
CA ILE A 28 -2.66 -5.55 8.37
C ILE A 28 -2.04 -6.62 7.46
N VAL A 29 -0.77 -6.46 7.07
CA VAL A 29 -0.06 -7.46 6.26
C VAL A 29 0.05 -8.79 6.99
N ILE A 30 0.37 -8.79 8.28
CA ILE A 30 0.44 -10.02 9.08
C ILE A 30 -0.92 -10.72 9.12
N ILE A 31 -2.00 -9.99 9.40
CA ILE A 31 -3.37 -10.54 9.43
C ILE A 31 -3.74 -11.11 8.06
N MET A 32 -3.44 -10.39 6.98
CA MET A 32 -3.67 -10.84 5.61
C MET A 32 -2.99 -12.20 5.33
N TRP A 33 -1.73 -12.36 5.76
CA TRP A 33 -1.01 -13.64 5.61
C TRP A 33 -1.58 -14.74 6.49
N VAL A 34 -2.01 -14.45 7.72
CA VAL A 34 -2.66 -15.43 8.61
C VAL A 34 -3.97 -15.93 8.00
N VAL A 35 -4.80 -15.04 7.48
CA VAL A 35 -6.06 -15.40 6.79
C VAL A 35 -5.76 -16.29 5.60
N THR A 36 -4.82 -15.88 4.74
CA THR A 36 -4.42 -16.65 3.56
C THR A 36 -3.90 -18.05 3.91
N MET A 37 -3.07 -18.16 4.95
CA MET A 37 -2.57 -19.50 5.36
C MET A 37 -3.69 -20.38 5.86
N ASN A 38 -4.68 -19.83 6.55
CA ASN A 38 -5.86 -20.55 7.00
C ASN A 38 -6.69 -21.06 5.82
N ASP A 39 -6.90 -20.21 4.79
CA ASP A 39 -7.64 -20.57 3.59
C ASP A 39 -6.91 -21.66 2.79
N LEU A 40 -5.60 -21.55 2.65
CA LEU A 40 -4.78 -22.54 1.97
C LEU A 40 -4.80 -23.90 2.68
N GLN A 41 -4.89 -23.94 4.01
CA GLN A 41 -5.00 -25.18 4.78
C GLN A 41 -6.37 -25.83 4.60
N SER A 42 -7.42 -25.07 4.33
CA SER A 42 -8.78 -25.58 4.11
C SER A 42 -8.95 -26.19 2.71
N ILE A 43 -8.05 -25.88 1.76
CA ILE A 43 -8.07 -26.47 0.43
C ILE A 43 -7.58 -27.91 0.55
N ASP A 44 -8.45 -28.88 0.21
CA ASP A 44 -8.14 -30.29 0.29
C ASP A 44 -6.92 -30.64 -0.57
N GLN A 45 -5.94 -31.35 0.04
CA GLN A 45 -4.70 -31.72 -0.66
C GLN A 45 -4.96 -32.57 -1.91
N THR A 46 -6.07 -33.30 -1.96
CA THR A 46 -6.47 -34.06 -3.15
C THR A 46 -6.82 -33.17 -4.33
N VAL A 47 -7.34 -31.97 -4.10
CA VAL A 47 -7.67 -30.96 -5.12
C VAL A 47 -6.39 -30.28 -5.64
N ILE A 48 -5.36 -30.16 -4.83
CA ILE A 48 -4.06 -29.60 -5.23
C ILE A 48 -3.33 -30.57 -6.19
N ILE A 49 -3.52 -31.88 -6.03
CA ILE A 49 -2.90 -32.93 -6.86
C ILE A 49 -3.65 -33.10 -8.17
N SER A 50 -4.96 -32.90 -8.21
CA SER A 50 -5.73 -32.87 -9.45
C SER A 50 -5.48 -31.54 -10.18
N MET A 51 -4.65 -31.60 -11.20
CA MET A 51 -4.07 -30.45 -11.94
C MET A 51 -5.05 -29.45 -12.59
N SER A 52 -6.36 -29.45 -12.32
CA SER A 52 -7.23 -28.64 -13.14
C SER A 52 -7.83 -27.40 -12.46
N GLU A 53 -8.43 -27.49 -11.29
CA GLU A 53 -9.16 -26.32 -10.74
C GLU A 53 -8.63 -25.84 -9.39
N GLY A 54 -8.26 -26.71 -8.48
CA GLY A 54 -7.80 -26.32 -7.14
C GLY A 54 -6.41 -25.67 -7.12
N SER A 55 -5.52 -26.02 -8.04
CA SER A 55 -4.20 -25.39 -8.15
C SER A 55 -4.29 -23.93 -8.59
N ASN A 56 -5.29 -23.59 -9.41
CA ASN A 56 -5.52 -22.23 -9.87
C ASN A 56 -6.06 -21.34 -8.75
N GLU A 57 -6.85 -21.87 -7.84
CA GLU A 57 -7.41 -21.11 -6.72
C GLU A 57 -6.34 -20.79 -5.67
N ALA A 58 -5.59 -21.78 -5.23
CA ALA A 58 -4.47 -21.57 -4.31
C ALA A 58 -3.42 -20.60 -4.88
N GLY A 59 -3.09 -20.76 -6.17
CA GLY A 59 -2.18 -19.87 -6.88
C GLY A 59 -2.72 -18.43 -6.92
N ARG A 60 -4.01 -18.25 -7.19
CA ARG A 60 -4.66 -16.92 -7.23
C ARG A 60 -4.60 -16.25 -5.87
N ILE A 61 -4.91 -16.98 -4.79
CA ILE A 61 -4.86 -16.46 -3.42
C ILE A 61 -3.45 -16.01 -3.06
N LEU A 62 -2.44 -16.83 -3.34
CA LEU A 62 -1.04 -16.50 -3.08
C LEU A 62 -0.57 -15.29 -3.88
N VAL A 63 -0.86 -15.25 -5.18
CA VAL A 63 -0.48 -14.11 -6.05
C VAL A 63 -1.11 -12.82 -5.55
N ASN A 64 -2.40 -12.84 -5.20
CA ASN A 64 -3.09 -11.67 -4.64
C ASN A 64 -2.39 -11.15 -3.37
N ASN A 65 -1.99 -12.04 -2.48
CA ASN A 65 -1.30 -11.69 -1.24
C ASN A 65 0.11 -11.11 -1.47
N ILE A 66 0.86 -11.70 -2.41
CA ILE A 66 2.18 -11.21 -2.80
C ILE A 66 2.05 -9.80 -3.38
N ILE A 67 1.09 -9.58 -4.30
CA ILE A 67 0.84 -8.27 -4.90
C ILE A 67 0.43 -7.25 -3.83
N GLY A 68 -0.49 -7.62 -2.93
CA GLY A 68 -0.92 -6.77 -1.83
C GLY A 68 0.23 -6.36 -0.91
N THR A 69 1.06 -7.33 -0.52
CA THR A 69 2.26 -7.07 0.30
C THR A 69 3.23 -6.13 -0.43
N ALA A 70 3.50 -6.39 -1.71
CA ALA A 70 4.38 -5.55 -2.52
C ALA A 70 3.82 -4.11 -2.66
N ALA A 71 2.51 -3.95 -2.87
CA ALA A 71 1.86 -2.64 -2.98
C ALA A 71 1.98 -1.84 -1.68
N VAL A 72 1.73 -2.46 -0.52
CA VAL A 72 1.91 -1.82 0.79
C VAL A 72 3.37 -1.40 1.00
N LEU A 73 4.32 -2.30 0.73
CA LEU A 73 5.75 -2.00 0.86
C LEU A 73 6.19 -0.87 -0.06
N LEU A 74 5.74 -0.84 -1.31
CA LEU A 74 6.04 0.25 -2.24
C LEU A 74 5.53 1.60 -1.75
N CYS A 75 4.31 1.66 -1.19
CA CYS A 75 3.78 2.88 -0.60
C CYS A 75 4.58 3.33 0.63
N LEU A 76 5.00 2.40 1.49
CA LEU A 76 5.85 2.72 2.64
C LEU A 76 7.24 3.21 2.19
N VAL A 77 7.86 2.56 1.19
CA VAL A 77 9.14 3.01 0.61
C VAL A 77 8.98 4.41 -0.01
N ALA A 78 7.87 4.69 -0.69
CA ALA A 78 7.57 6.00 -1.24
C ALA A 78 7.46 7.09 -0.16
N ALA A 79 7.00 6.75 1.04
CA ALA A 79 6.99 7.67 2.18
C ALA A 79 8.40 8.04 2.68
N TYR A 80 9.39 7.14 2.52
CA TYR A 80 10.79 7.40 2.90
C TYR A 80 11.59 8.09 1.79
N PHE A 81 11.23 7.88 0.53
CA PHE A 81 11.90 8.43 -0.65
C PHE A 81 10.94 9.20 -1.55
N PRO A 82 10.24 10.23 -1.01
CA PRO A 82 9.20 10.93 -1.77
C PRO A 82 9.74 11.58 -3.04
N ASP A 83 10.95 12.12 -3.01
CA ASP A 83 11.58 12.81 -4.16
C ASP A 83 11.86 11.87 -5.34
N ARG A 84 11.98 10.57 -5.11
CA ARG A 84 12.31 9.58 -6.15
C ARG A 84 11.10 8.82 -6.64
N MET A 85 10.15 8.57 -5.74
CA MET A 85 9.03 7.66 -5.99
C MET A 85 7.74 8.41 -6.36
N ILE A 86 7.59 9.66 -5.88
CA ILE A 86 6.35 10.41 -6.06
C ILE A 86 6.63 11.60 -6.98
N ASN A 87 6.28 11.45 -8.26
CA ASN A 87 6.39 12.53 -9.23
C ASN A 87 5.15 13.42 -9.16
N ILE A 88 5.17 14.41 -8.25
CA ILE A 88 4.11 15.42 -8.18
C ILE A 88 4.56 16.61 -9.03
N HIS A 89 3.79 16.92 -10.07
CA HIS A 89 4.01 18.09 -10.95
C HIS A 89 3.75 19.45 -10.23
N ILE A 90 3.97 19.50 -8.93
CA ILE A 90 3.83 20.69 -8.09
C ILE A 90 5.23 21.00 -7.55
N LYS A 91 5.73 22.21 -7.82
CA LYS A 91 6.98 22.68 -7.20
C LYS A 91 6.75 22.78 -5.69
N LEU A 92 7.41 21.91 -4.94
CA LEU A 92 7.35 21.91 -3.49
C LEU A 92 8.30 22.99 -2.95
N HIS A 93 7.74 23.92 -2.21
CA HIS A 93 8.50 25.08 -1.70
C HIS A 93 8.71 25.02 -0.19
N ASN A 94 7.99 24.10 0.51
CA ASN A 94 7.94 24.13 1.96
C ASN A 94 8.00 22.71 2.56
N THR A 95 8.68 22.58 3.71
CA THR A 95 8.74 21.32 4.49
C THR A 95 7.36 20.78 4.89
N ALA A 96 6.38 21.67 5.08
CA ALA A 96 5.00 21.30 5.37
C ALA A 96 4.34 20.53 4.20
N GLN A 97 4.65 20.90 2.95
CA GLN A 97 4.15 20.18 1.78
C GLN A 97 4.76 18.77 1.68
N TYR A 98 6.04 18.64 1.98
CA TYR A 98 6.71 17.32 2.04
C TYR A 98 6.10 16.42 3.10
N SER A 99 5.79 16.94 4.28
CA SER A 99 5.15 16.16 5.33
C SER A 99 3.79 15.63 4.91
N LEU A 100 3.03 16.39 4.10
CA LEU A 100 1.74 15.95 3.56
C LEU A 100 1.90 14.81 2.54
N ILE A 101 2.95 14.87 1.70
CA ILE A 101 3.23 13.79 0.73
C ILE A 101 3.57 12.49 1.44
N ILE A 102 4.39 12.57 2.49
CA ILE A 102 4.76 11.42 3.30
C ILE A 102 3.52 10.81 3.98
N ARG A 103 2.64 11.66 4.54
CA ARG A 103 1.36 11.22 5.12
C ARG A 103 0.46 10.57 4.07
N MET A 104 0.35 11.15 2.89
CA MET A 104 -0.40 10.60 1.77
C MET A 104 0.06 9.18 1.45
N ALA A 105 1.36 8.96 1.28
CA ALA A 105 1.91 7.66 0.96
C ALA A 105 1.60 6.61 2.06
N ARG A 106 1.65 7.00 3.34
CA ARG A 106 1.29 6.13 4.46
C ARG A 106 -0.20 5.79 4.50
N VAL A 107 -1.08 6.76 4.23
CA VAL A 107 -2.52 6.52 4.12
C VAL A 107 -2.81 5.56 2.98
N MET A 108 -2.19 5.76 1.82
CA MET A 108 -2.32 4.85 0.67
C MET A 108 -1.83 3.43 1.00
N ALA A 109 -0.78 3.27 1.81
CA ALA A 109 -0.32 1.96 2.27
C ALA A 109 -1.39 1.23 3.09
N LEU A 110 -2.12 1.95 3.97
CA LEU A 110 -3.23 1.38 4.74
C LEU A 110 -4.42 1.03 3.85
N GLU A 111 -4.80 1.90 2.91
CA GLU A 111 -5.89 1.65 1.96
C GLU A 111 -5.61 0.40 1.12
N MET A 112 -4.39 0.26 0.60
CA MET A 112 -3.94 -0.93 -0.11
C MET A 112 -4.02 -2.17 0.78
N GLY A 113 -3.46 -2.11 1.98
CA GLY A 113 -3.46 -3.22 2.92
C GLY A 113 -4.88 -3.69 3.27
N LEU A 114 -5.78 -2.77 3.58
CA LEU A 114 -7.18 -3.08 3.91
C LEU A 114 -7.93 -3.68 2.73
N ALA A 115 -7.75 -3.18 1.51
CA ALA A 115 -8.42 -3.72 0.33
C ALA A 115 -7.96 -5.14 0.00
N PHE A 116 -6.64 -5.41 0.08
CA PHE A 116 -6.11 -6.74 -0.14
C PHE A 116 -6.46 -7.70 1.00
N LEU A 117 -6.52 -7.24 2.25
CA LEU A 117 -7.03 -8.02 3.38
C LEU A 117 -8.50 -8.40 3.17
N GLY A 118 -9.35 -7.44 2.75
CA GLY A 118 -10.75 -7.71 2.44
C GLY A 118 -10.89 -8.75 1.32
N SER A 119 -10.08 -8.63 0.26
CA SER A 119 -10.04 -9.62 -0.82
C SER A 119 -9.52 -10.99 -0.37
N ALA A 120 -8.61 -11.04 0.61
CA ALA A 120 -8.13 -12.29 1.19
C ALA A 120 -9.16 -12.95 2.10
N ALA A 121 -9.98 -12.16 2.82
CA ALA A 121 -11.01 -12.68 3.70
C ALA A 121 -12.22 -13.29 2.96
N ASP A 122 -12.39 -13.01 1.67
CA ASP A 122 -13.47 -13.56 0.86
C ASP A 122 -12.96 -13.99 -0.53
N PRO A 123 -12.11 -15.01 -0.61
CA PRO A 123 -11.46 -15.42 -1.85
C PRO A 123 -12.42 -16.04 -2.88
N ALA A 124 -13.57 -16.57 -2.42
CA ALA A 124 -14.57 -17.21 -3.27
C ALA A 124 -15.44 -16.19 -4.03
N ASN A 125 -15.49 -14.94 -3.59
CA ASN A 125 -16.32 -13.91 -4.18
C ASN A 125 -15.66 -13.30 -5.42
N LYS A 126 -16.06 -13.78 -6.60
CA LYS A 126 -15.56 -13.27 -7.89
C LYS A 126 -16.00 -11.83 -8.16
N ASP A 127 -17.12 -11.40 -7.56
CA ASP A 127 -17.68 -10.05 -7.68
C ASP A 127 -17.25 -9.14 -6.51
N SER A 128 -16.05 -9.35 -6.01
CA SER A 128 -15.50 -8.61 -4.88
C SER A 128 -15.58 -7.09 -5.12
N ILE A 129 -16.20 -6.38 -4.19
CA ILE A 129 -16.32 -4.91 -4.21
C ILE A 129 -14.99 -4.21 -3.80
N TYR A 130 -14.07 -4.93 -3.15
CA TYR A 130 -12.86 -4.35 -2.58
C TYR A 130 -11.96 -3.62 -3.59
N PRO A 131 -11.74 -4.11 -4.82
CA PRO A 131 -10.96 -3.36 -5.83
C PRO A 131 -11.60 -2.03 -6.20
N ILE A 132 -12.94 -1.99 -6.30
CA ILE A 132 -13.68 -0.76 -6.63
C ILE A 132 -13.55 0.24 -5.47
N LEU A 133 -13.77 -0.22 -4.24
CA LEU A 133 -13.60 0.60 -3.04
C LEU A 133 -12.17 1.15 -2.92
N LEU A 134 -11.17 0.33 -3.25
CA LEU A 134 -9.77 0.76 -3.27
C LEU A 134 -9.55 1.91 -4.25
N VAL A 135 -10.03 1.78 -5.49
CA VAL A 135 -9.86 2.83 -6.50
C VAL A 135 -10.52 4.12 -6.04
N ILE A 136 -11.72 4.04 -5.48
CA ILE A 136 -12.43 5.21 -4.94
C ILE A 136 -11.64 5.84 -3.79
N ALA A 137 -11.18 5.05 -2.83
CA ALA A 137 -10.40 5.52 -1.69
C ALA A 137 -9.11 6.22 -2.15
N LEU A 138 -8.34 5.60 -3.04
CA LEU A 138 -7.12 6.20 -3.59
C LEU A 138 -7.38 7.51 -4.33
N CYS A 139 -8.46 7.58 -5.13
CA CYS A 139 -8.85 8.82 -5.83
C CYS A 139 -9.19 9.92 -4.83
N VAL A 140 -9.97 9.61 -3.79
CA VAL A 140 -10.32 10.58 -2.73
C VAL A 140 -9.07 11.06 -2.00
N THR A 141 -8.20 10.14 -1.59
CA THR A 141 -6.93 10.47 -0.92
C THR A 141 -6.06 11.38 -1.77
N LEU A 142 -5.89 11.07 -3.05
CA LEU A 142 -5.09 11.90 -3.97
C LEU A 142 -5.69 13.31 -4.12
N VAL A 143 -7.01 13.43 -4.29
CA VAL A 143 -7.69 14.73 -4.43
C VAL A 143 -7.55 15.57 -3.14
N VAL A 144 -7.81 14.95 -1.99
CA VAL A 144 -7.72 15.63 -0.68
C VAL A 144 -6.28 16.12 -0.44
N PHE A 145 -5.28 15.25 -0.56
CA PHE A 145 -3.90 15.64 -0.31
C PHE A 145 -3.38 16.65 -1.33
N ARG A 146 -3.74 16.52 -2.61
CA ARG A 146 -3.41 17.53 -3.64
C ARG A 146 -3.97 18.91 -3.27
N THR A 147 -5.20 18.97 -2.77
CA THR A 147 -5.83 20.22 -2.35
C THR A 147 -5.13 20.80 -1.12
N LEU A 148 -4.79 19.96 -0.13
CA LEU A 148 -4.06 20.37 1.07
C LEU A 148 -2.65 20.89 0.75
N ILE A 149 -1.94 20.23 -0.17
CA ILE A 149 -0.60 20.65 -0.62
C ILE A 149 -0.67 22.01 -1.29
N LYS A 150 -1.68 22.25 -2.16
CA LYS A 150 -1.88 23.56 -2.80
C LYS A 150 -2.22 24.67 -1.83
N ARG A 151 -2.97 24.36 -0.76
CA ARG A 151 -3.34 25.37 0.27
C ARG A 151 -2.17 25.78 1.15
N LYS A 152 -1.13 24.97 1.25
CA LYS A 152 0.05 25.25 2.09
C LYS A 152 1.25 25.79 1.29
N GLY A 153 1.11 25.98 0.01
CA GLY A 153 2.09 26.65 -0.87
C GLY A 153 1.63 28.05 -1.21
#